data_df18265e1d72a54e049c2a013a127d88
#
_entry.id   df18265e1d72a54e049c2a013a127d88
#
_cell.length_a   1.000
_cell.length_b   1.000
_cell.length_c   1.000
_cell.angle_alpha   90.00
_cell.angle_beta   90.00
_cell.angle_gamma   90.00
#
_symmetry.space_group_name_H-M   'P 1'
#
loop_
_entity.id
_entity.type
_entity.pdbx_description
1 polymer ?
#
loop_
_entity_poly.entity_id
_entity_poly.type
_entity_poly.pdbx_seq_one_letter_code
_entity_poly.pdbx_strand_id
1 'polypeptide(L)'
;MDDIVNVYNYHNDLSQVLVYADSVIAGLENKGRQGTAANYRSARRAFEMFLDGSPFSFEELTPEVLDRFVTFLRERGNRPNTVSFYLRQWRAIYNRACADHVVFSDQKPFRRLNLKEEVTSKRAISREKIAQIECVDLTACHADMQLARDLFLFSFYTRGMSFVDMCYLNKENLQGNYLRYKRQKTGQELQIRIEKDLRVLIDRYASPLSDYLLPMLRNGDRYQDYRRRQRRLNKLIRELGDRLQLDMPLTFYVARHKWEYHKNSTINI
;
A
#
# COMPACT_ATOMS: atom_id res chain seq x y z
N MET A 1 20.77 42.57 0.59
CA MET A 1 19.66 42.58 -0.38
C MET A 1 19.40 41.19 -0.96
N ASP A 2 20.43 40.36 -1.10
CA ASP A 2 20.32 39.03 -1.71
C ASP A 2 19.51 37.99 -0.91
N ASP A 3 19.52 38.09 0.42
CA ASP A 3 18.76 37.16 1.28
C ASP A 3 17.26 37.36 1.21
N ILE A 4 16.79 38.61 1.03
CA ILE A 4 15.35 38.93 0.91
C ILE A 4 14.82 38.48 -0.45
N VAL A 5 15.59 38.66 -1.50
CA VAL A 5 15.23 38.21 -2.85
C VAL A 5 15.17 36.70 -2.93
N ASN A 6 16.08 36.00 -2.23
CA ASN A 6 16.10 34.55 -2.19
C ASN A 6 14.91 33.96 -1.40
N VAL A 7 14.50 34.59 -0.32
CA VAL A 7 13.30 34.20 0.45
C VAL A 7 12.02 34.47 -0.35
N TYR A 8 11.92 35.58 -1.09
CA TYR A 8 10.79 35.89 -1.95
C TYR A 8 10.67 34.93 -3.13
N ASN A 9 11.77 34.58 -3.77
CA ASN A 9 11.77 33.59 -4.84
C ASN A 9 11.42 32.19 -4.35
N TYR A 10 11.92 31.80 -3.18
CA TYR A 10 11.60 30.51 -2.56
C TYR A 10 10.13 30.41 -2.16
N HIS A 11 9.52 31.47 -1.61
CA HIS A 11 8.09 31.53 -1.32
C HIS A 11 7.24 31.54 -2.60
N ASN A 12 7.67 32.22 -3.65
CA ASN A 12 6.96 32.22 -4.94
C ASN A 12 7.01 30.83 -5.62
N ASP A 13 8.12 30.12 -5.51
CA ASP A 13 8.24 28.74 -6.00
C ASP A 13 7.36 27.76 -5.21
N LEU A 14 7.28 27.91 -3.89
CA LEU A 14 6.45 27.04 -3.05
C LEU A 14 4.96 27.32 -3.18
N SER A 15 4.54 28.48 -3.69
CA SER A 15 3.14 28.74 -4.02
C SER A 15 2.64 27.87 -5.18
N GLN A 16 3.56 27.35 -6.00
CA GLN A 16 3.26 26.41 -7.07
C GLN A 16 2.92 25.02 -6.51
N VAL A 17 1.73 24.55 -6.80
CA VAL A 17 1.14 23.32 -6.24
C VAL A 17 2.04 22.08 -6.44
N LEU A 18 2.61 21.92 -7.63
CA LEU A 18 3.46 20.75 -7.93
C LEU A 18 4.81 20.81 -7.23
N VAL A 19 5.42 22.01 -7.14
CA VAL A 19 6.71 22.22 -6.46
C VAL A 19 6.56 21.93 -4.96
N TYR A 20 5.51 22.46 -4.35
CA TYR A 20 5.21 22.17 -2.94
C TYR A 20 4.96 20.67 -2.70
N ALA A 21 4.19 20.02 -3.59
CA ALA A 21 3.93 18.59 -3.49
C ALA A 21 5.24 17.77 -3.55
N ASP A 22 6.19 18.16 -4.42
CA ASP A 22 7.50 17.51 -4.52
C ASP A 22 8.33 17.70 -3.25
N SER A 23 8.30 18.86 -2.61
CA SER A 23 8.97 19.11 -1.33
C SER A 23 8.40 18.23 -0.21
N VAL A 24 7.07 18.08 -0.15
CA VAL A 24 6.39 17.20 0.82
C VAL A 24 6.77 15.74 0.59
N ILE A 25 6.83 15.31 -0.68
CA ILE A 25 7.24 13.94 -1.05
C ILE A 25 8.68 13.67 -0.60
N ALA A 26 9.61 14.58 -0.90
CA ALA A 26 11.01 14.46 -0.48
C ALA A 26 11.14 14.39 1.05
N GLY A 27 10.42 15.24 1.78
CA GLY A 27 10.39 15.21 3.24
C GLY A 27 9.85 13.89 3.83
N LEU A 28 8.90 13.24 3.16
CA LEU A 28 8.40 11.93 3.54
C LEU A 28 9.43 10.81 3.27
N GLU A 29 10.16 10.90 2.15
CA GLU A 29 11.22 9.96 1.81
C GLU A 29 12.37 10.01 2.80
N ASN A 30 12.81 11.21 3.15
CA ASN A 30 13.86 11.42 4.17
C ASN A 30 13.46 10.87 5.55
N LYS A 31 12.16 10.87 5.88
CA LYS A 31 11.60 10.26 7.09
C LYS A 31 11.34 8.75 6.97
N GLY A 32 11.79 8.11 5.89
CA GLY A 32 11.57 6.67 5.62
C GLY A 32 10.11 6.30 5.30
N ARG A 33 9.19 7.28 5.14
CA ARG A 33 7.76 7.04 4.88
C ARG A 33 7.47 6.78 3.39
N GLN A 34 8.24 5.85 2.81
CA GLN A 34 8.27 5.56 1.38
C GLN A 34 6.89 5.20 0.79
N GLY A 35 6.05 4.48 1.53
CA GLY A 35 4.70 4.12 1.10
C GLY A 35 3.79 5.34 0.94
N THR A 36 3.85 6.28 1.89
CA THR A 36 3.08 7.54 1.83
C THR A 36 3.61 8.44 0.72
N ALA A 37 4.94 8.56 0.58
CA ALA A 37 5.58 9.31 -0.50
C ALA A 37 5.15 8.78 -1.88
N ALA A 38 5.11 7.47 -2.08
CA ALA A 38 4.64 6.85 -3.32
C ALA A 38 3.17 7.17 -3.64
N ASN A 39 2.30 7.25 -2.62
CA ASN A 39 0.91 7.63 -2.78
C ASN A 39 0.78 9.10 -3.23
N TYR A 40 1.52 10.01 -2.59
CA TYR A 40 1.54 11.43 -2.96
C TYR A 40 2.11 11.63 -4.37
N ARG A 41 3.19 10.92 -4.71
CA ARG A 41 3.76 10.96 -6.06
C ARG A 41 2.76 10.49 -7.13
N SER A 42 1.95 9.48 -6.84
CA SER A 42 0.91 9.02 -7.75
C SER A 42 -0.16 10.08 -7.98
N ALA A 43 -0.64 10.74 -6.92
CA ALA A 43 -1.61 11.82 -7.01
C ALA A 43 -1.03 13.06 -7.71
N ARG A 44 0.22 13.41 -7.40
CA ARG A 44 0.95 14.53 -8.04
C ARG A 44 1.06 14.32 -9.56
N ARG A 45 1.44 13.12 -10.02
CA ARG A 45 1.51 12.81 -11.45
C ARG A 45 0.15 12.89 -12.15
N ALA A 46 -0.92 12.44 -11.48
CA ALA A 46 -2.26 12.54 -12.04
C ALA A 46 -2.69 14.01 -12.22
N PHE A 47 -2.32 14.89 -11.30
CA PHE A 47 -2.64 16.30 -11.38
C PHE A 47 -1.77 17.04 -12.40
N GLU A 48 -0.48 16.69 -12.49
CA GLU A 48 0.44 17.20 -13.53
C GLU A 48 -0.11 16.91 -14.94
N MET A 49 -0.61 15.69 -15.17
CA MET A 49 -1.25 15.34 -16.44
C MET A 49 -2.54 16.15 -16.70
N PHE A 50 -3.27 16.54 -15.67
CA PHE A 50 -4.45 17.39 -15.77
C PHE A 50 -4.07 18.82 -16.13
N LEU A 51 -2.98 19.33 -15.59
CA LEU A 51 -2.48 20.69 -15.85
C LEU A 51 -1.83 20.83 -17.24
N ASP A 52 -1.48 19.74 -17.89
CA ASP A 52 -0.86 19.71 -19.22
C ASP A 52 0.38 20.64 -19.34
N GLY A 53 1.23 20.61 -18.31
CA GLY A 53 2.45 21.43 -18.25
C GLY A 53 2.23 22.89 -17.85
N SER A 54 1.00 23.33 -17.62
CA SER A 54 0.72 24.71 -17.19
C SER A 54 1.16 24.92 -15.72
N PRO A 55 1.80 26.05 -15.38
CA PRO A 55 2.04 26.42 -14.00
C PRO A 55 0.69 26.61 -13.28
N PHE A 56 0.65 26.24 -12.00
CA PHE A 56 -0.61 26.28 -11.23
C PHE A 56 -0.33 26.55 -9.75
N SER A 57 -0.91 27.61 -9.23
CA SER A 57 -0.75 28.03 -7.83
C SER A 57 -1.88 27.49 -6.94
N PHE A 58 -1.64 27.53 -5.61
CA PHE A 58 -2.68 27.16 -4.65
C PHE A 58 -3.89 28.10 -4.65
N GLU A 59 -3.73 29.36 -5.06
CA GLU A 59 -4.82 30.33 -5.17
C GLU A 59 -5.82 29.96 -6.26
N GLU A 60 -5.34 29.28 -7.32
CA GLU A 60 -6.16 28.78 -8.41
C GLU A 60 -6.90 27.48 -8.06
N LEU A 61 -6.56 26.84 -6.94
CA LEU A 61 -7.15 25.56 -6.52
C LEU A 61 -8.55 25.77 -5.93
N THR A 62 -9.53 25.97 -6.79
CA THR A 62 -10.95 26.18 -6.43
C THR A 62 -11.75 24.87 -6.48
N PRO A 63 -12.98 24.85 -5.90
CA PRO A 63 -13.89 23.70 -6.06
C PRO A 63 -14.14 23.34 -7.52
N GLU A 64 -14.29 24.36 -8.39
CA GLU A 64 -14.57 24.18 -9.83
C GLU A 64 -13.39 23.53 -10.56
N VAL A 65 -12.16 23.87 -10.18
CA VAL A 65 -10.95 23.19 -10.72
C VAL A 65 -10.90 21.74 -10.27
N LEU A 66 -11.25 21.46 -9.02
CA LEU A 66 -11.29 20.08 -8.52
C LEU A 66 -12.40 19.26 -9.20
N ASP A 67 -13.55 19.86 -9.51
CA ASP A 67 -14.61 19.20 -10.28
C ASP A 67 -14.14 18.88 -11.72
N ARG A 68 -13.40 19.78 -12.37
CA ARG A 68 -12.76 19.50 -13.67
C ARG A 68 -11.72 18.38 -13.57
N PHE A 69 -10.94 18.38 -12.51
CA PHE A 69 -9.97 17.29 -12.27
C PHE A 69 -10.66 15.93 -12.07
N VAL A 70 -11.78 15.89 -11.35
CA VAL A 70 -12.62 14.68 -11.19
C VAL A 70 -13.11 14.19 -12.54
N THR A 71 -13.63 15.09 -13.38
CA THR A 71 -14.11 14.78 -14.74
C THR A 71 -12.98 14.22 -15.59
N PHE A 72 -11.82 14.87 -15.62
CA PHE A 72 -10.61 14.42 -16.31
C PHE A 72 -10.20 12.99 -15.88
N LEU A 73 -10.20 12.71 -14.58
CA LEU A 73 -9.85 11.37 -14.08
C LEU A 73 -10.87 10.31 -14.52
N ARG A 74 -12.16 10.63 -14.54
CA ARG A 74 -13.23 9.72 -14.99
C ARG A 74 -13.15 9.43 -16.47
N GLU A 75 -12.93 10.42 -17.30
CA GLU A 75 -12.73 10.28 -18.75
C GLU A 75 -11.54 9.39 -19.09
N ARG A 76 -10.50 9.40 -18.26
CA ARG A 76 -9.36 8.46 -18.35
C ARG A 76 -9.65 7.05 -17.81
N GLY A 77 -10.88 6.75 -17.46
CA GLY A 77 -11.29 5.43 -16.99
C GLY A 77 -10.90 5.10 -15.54
N ASN A 78 -10.55 6.10 -14.72
CA ASN A 78 -10.25 5.85 -13.32
C ASN A 78 -11.52 5.45 -12.56
N ARG A 79 -11.40 4.40 -11.74
CA ARG A 79 -12.49 3.93 -10.88
C ARG A 79 -12.78 4.96 -9.77
N PRO A 80 -14.03 5.04 -9.25
CA PRO A 80 -14.40 6.00 -8.21
C PRO A 80 -13.47 6.02 -6.99
N ASN A 81 -13.05 4.86 -6.52
CA ASN A 81 -12.10 4.76 -5.39
C ASN A 81 -10.70 5.30 -5.72
N THR A 82 -10.28 5.24 -6.98
CA THR A 82 -9.01 5.84 -7.43
C THR A 82 -9.13 7.36 -7.45
N VAL A 83 -10.27 7.90 -7.93
CA VAL A 83 -10.56 9.34 -7.90
C VAL A 83 -10.56 9.85 -6.46
N SER A 84 -11.33 9.21 -5.57
CA SER A 84 -11.37 9.55 -4.14
C SER A 84 -10.00 9.44 -3.47
N PHE A 85 -9.17 8.45 -3.87
CA PHE A 85 -7.81 8.32 -3.38
C PHE A 85 -6.96 9.53 -3.76
N TYR A 86 -6.93 9.96 -5.03
CA TYR A 86 -6.16 11.14 -5.46
C TYR A 86 -6.62 12.42 -4.77
N LEU A 87 -7.91 12.63 -4.65
CA LEU A 87 -8.46 13.80 -3.97
C LEU A 87 -8.11 13.84 -2.48
N ARG A 88 -8.08 12.70 -1.79
CA ARG A 88 -7.64 12.63 -0.39
C ARG A 88 -6.15 12.97 -0.23
N GLN A 89 -5.31 12.53 -1.18
CA GLN A 89 -3.89 12.91 -1.15
C GLN A 89 -3.74 14.43 -1.35
N TRP A 90 -4.44 15.00 -2.31
CA TRP A 90 -4.41 16.44 -2.58
C TRP A 90 -4.97 17.26 -1.42
N ARG A 91 -6.05 16.82 -0.79
CA ARG A 91 -6.53 17.46 0.43
C ARG A 91 -5.49 17.44 1.56
N ALA A 92 -4.75 16.35 1.70
CA ALA A 92 -3.70 16.28 2.71
C ALA A 92 -2.52 17.20 2.40
N ILE A 93 -2.13 17.33 1.12
CA ILE A 93 -1.10 18.27 0.66
C ILE A 93 -1.55 19.71 0.89
N TYR A 94 -2.77 20.06 0.50
CA TYR A 94 -3.36 21.39 0.70
C TYR A 94 -3.41 21.78 2.18
N ASN A 95 -3.96 20.91 3.03
CA ASN A 95 -4.03 21.18 4.48
C ASN A 95 -2.64 21.38 5.09
N ARG A 96 -1.64 20.69 4.57
CA ARG A 96 -0.26 20.89 4.99
C ARG A 96 0.29 22.22 4.50
N ALA A 97 0.02 22.63 3.27
CA ALA A 97 0.41 23.95 2.75
C ALA A 97 -0.19 25.09 3.57
N CYS A 98 -1.45 24.93 4.03
CA CYS A 98 -2.05 25.88 4.98
C CYS A 98 -1.32 25.90 6.34
N ALA A 99 -0.96 24.73 6.87
CA ALA A 99 -0.23 24.63 8.15
C ALA A 99 1.20 25.18 8.06
N ASP A 100 1.84 25.03 6.90
CA ASP A 100 3.19 25.54 6.60
C ASP A 100 3.15 27.05 6.18
N HIS A 101 1.98 27.71 6.24
CA HIS A 101 1.76 29.12 5.86
C HIS A 101 2.12 29.45 4.40
N VAL A 102 2.03 28.48 3.50
CA VAL A 102 2.20 28.68 2.05
C VAL A 102 0.88 29.13 1.41
N VAL A 103 -0.24 28.74 2.01
CA VAL A 103 -1.60 29.11 1.56
C VAL A 103 -2.26 29.96 2.64
N PHE A 104 -2.65 31.17 2.25
CA PHE A 104 -3.31 32.15 3.13
C PHE A 104 -4.81 32.31 2.84
N SER A 105 -5.39 31.41 2.05
CA SER A 105 -6.78 31.51 1.60
C SER A 105 -7.74 30.79 2.56
N ASP A 106 -8.86 31.43 2.87
CA ASP A 106 -10.02 30.83 3.55
C ASP A 106 -10.83 29.90 2.64
N GLN A 107 -10.41 29.73 1.40
CA GLN A 107 -11.03 28.80 0.46
C GLN A 107 -10.90 27.38 1.00
N LYS A 108 -12.01 26.66 1.02
CA LYS A 108 -12.08 25.23 1.40
C LYS A 108 -12.39 24.40 0.15
N PRO A 109 -11.42 24.27 -0.78
CA PRO A 109 -11.70 23.72 -2.12
C PRO A 109 -12.26 22.30 -2.08
N PHE A 110 -11.92 21.52 -1.06
CA PHE A 110 -12.37 20.13 -0.91
C PHE A 110 -13.71 19.96 -0.17
N ARG A 111 -14.38 21.05 0.25
CA ARG A 111 -15.57 20.98 1.11
C ARG A 111 -16.74 20.25 0.46
N ARG A 112 -16.94 20.44 -0.84
CA ARG A 112 -18.09 19.90 -1.60
C ARG A 112 -17.84 18.48 -2.13
N LEU A 113 -16.60 17.99 -2.10
CA LEU A 113 -16.24 16.71 -2.71
C LEU A 113 -16.62 15.53 -1.82
N ASN A 114 -17.23 14.52 -2.43
CA ASN A 114 -17.43 13.24 -1.77
C ASN A 114 -16.12 12.43 -1.83
N LEU A 115 -15.39 12.40 -0.71
CA LEU A 115 -14.12 11.70 -0.58
C LEU A 115 -14.26 10.30 0.03
N LYS A 116 -15.49 9.82 0.21
CA LYS A 116 -15.76 8.48 0.75
C LYS A 116 -15.40 7.41 -0.29
N GLU A 117 -14.90 6.30 0.21
CA GLU A 117 -14.69 5.12 -0.63
C GLU A 117 -16.03 4.41 -0.85
N GLU A 118 -16.26 3.97 -2.08
CA GLU A 118 -17.33 3.03 -2.36
C GLU A 118 -16.98 1.67 -1.76
N VAL A 119 -17.97 1.05 -1.13
CA VAL A 119 -17.81 -0.28 -0.56
C VAL A 119 -17.64 -1.28 -1.71
N THR A 120 -16.46 -1.86 -1.80
CA THR A 120 -16.21 -2.97 -2.72
C THR A 120 -16.60 -4.28 -2.07
N SER A 121 -17.17 -5.22 -2.85
CA SER A 121 -17.51 -6.55 -2.36
C SER A 121 -16.28 -7.21 -1.72
N LYS A 122 -16.40 -7.64 -0.46
CA LYS A 122 -15.35 -8.37 0.23
C LYS A 122 -15.19 -9.74 -0.43
N ARG A 123 -14.00 -10.02 -0.94
CA ARG A 123 -13.67 -11.29 -1.59
C ARG A 123 -13.12 -12.24 -0.53
N ALA A 124 -14.00 -12.88 0.23
CA ALA A 124 -13.61 -13.94 1.15
C ALA A 124 -13.37 -15.23 0.37
N ILE A 125 -12.20 -15.84 0.56
CA ILE A 125 -11.89 -17.14 -0.03
C ILE A 125 -12.50 -18.27 0.80
N SER A 126 -13.11 -19.28 0.17
CA SER A 126 -13.70 -20.42 0.87
C SER A 126 -12.61 -21.40 1.34
N ARG A 127 -12.99 -22.32 2.25
CA ARG A 127 -12.05 -23.32 2.77
C ARG A 127 -11.65 -24.34 1.70
N GLU A 128 -12.57 -24.68 0.81
CA GLU A 128 -12.36 -25.59 -0.31
C GLU A 128 -11.31 -25.02 -1.29
N LYS A 129 -11.36 -23.72 -1.56
CA LYS A 129 -10.37 -23.03 -2.40
C LYS A 129 -9.00 -22.96 -1.73
N ILE A 130 -8.94 -22.81 -0.40
CA ILE A 130 -7.68 -22.92 0.33
C ILE A 130 -7.10 -24.32 0.18
N ALA A 131 -7.90 -25.37 0.37
CA ALA A 131 -7.45 -26.74 0.17
C ALA A 131 -6.94 -27.03 -1.26
N GLN A 132 -7.57 -26.46 -2.29
CA GLN A 132 -7.07 -26.52 -3.67
C GLN A 132 -5.69 -25.86 -3.81
N ILE A 133 -5.48 -24.70 -3.18
CA ILE A 133 -4.20 -23.99 -3.18
C ILE A 133 -3.12 -24.77 -2.43
N GLU A 134 -3.48 -25.44 -1.33
CA GLU A 134 -2.58 -26.29 -0.54
C GLU A 134 -2.11 -27.52 -1.35
N CYS A 135 -3.02 -28.17 -2.04
CA CYS A 135 -2.78 -29.45 -2.72
C CYS A 135 -2.25 -29.30 -4.16
N VAL A 136 -2.18 -28.08 -4.72
CA VAL A 136 -1.75 -27.89 -6.11
C VAL A 136 -0.32 -28.36 -6.32
N ASP A 137 -0.13 -29.20 -7.34
CA ASP A 137 1.21 -29.61 -7.76
C ASP A 137 1.89 -28.47 -8.55
N LEU A 138 3.01 -28.01 -8.03
CA LEU A 138 3.86 -26.97 -8.62
C LEU A 138 5.28 -27.46 -8.88
N THR A 139 5.53 -28.78 -8.89
CA THR A 139 6.87 -29.36 -9.08
C THR A 139 7.48 -28.97 -10.42
N ALA A 140 6.67 -28.89 -11.47
CA ALA A 140 7.07 -28.43 -12.81
C ALA A 140 7.13 -26.89 -12.94
N CYS A 141 6.80 -26.12 -11.89
CA CYS A 141 6.77 -24.67 -11.93
C CYS A 141 8.09 -24.08 -11.40
N HIS A 142 8.37 -22.85 -11.81
CA HIS A 142 9.48 -22.07 -11.27
C HIS A 142 9.34 -21.89 -9.74
N ALA A 143 10.45 -21.95 -9.00
CA ALA A 143 10.48 -21.83 -7.53
C ALA A 143 9.73 -20.60 -6.98
N ASP A 144 9.68 -19.49 -7.71
CA ASP A 144 8.92 -18.30 -7.32
C ASP A 144 7.40 -18.53 -7.31
N MET A 145 6.86 -19.47 -8.10
CA MET A 145 5.43 -19.82 -8.07
C MET A 145 5.12 -20.59 -6.77
N GLN A 146 5.99 -21.54 -6.39
CA GLN A 146 5.88 -22.23 -5.11
C GLN A 146 5.97 -21.26 -3.94
N LEU A 147 6.95 -20.33 -3.99
CA LEU A 147 7.08 -19.27 -2.99
C LEU A 147 5.84 -18.39 -2.90
N ALA A 148 5.26 -17.99 -4.03
CA ALA A 148 4.05 -17.15 -4.04
C ALA A 148 2.86 -17.87 -3.38
N ARG A 149 2.65 -19.18 -3.69
CA ARG A 149 1.66 -20.02 -3.02
C ARG A 149 1.91 -20.11 -1.51
N ASP A 150 3.12 -20.42 -1.13
CA ASP A 150 3.47 -20.65 0.28
C ASP A 150 3.35 -19.35 1.10
N LEU A 151 3.70 -18.21 0.53
CA LEU A 151 3.48 -16.90 1.17
C LEU A 151 2.01 -16.55 1.29
N PHE A 152 1.18 -16.94 0.32
CA PHE A 152 -0.27 -16.78 0.43
C PHE A 152 -0.83 -17.60 1.59
N LEU A 153 -0.42 -18.87 1.68
CA LEU A 153 -0.80 -19.76 2.79
C LEU A 153 -0.23 -19.26 4.12
N PHE A 154 1.00 -18.78 4.15
CA PHE A 154 1.60 -18.17 5.33
C PHE A 154 0.76 -16.99 5.83
N SER A 155 0.38 -16.08 4.92
CA SER A 155 -0.53 -14.97 5.26
C SER A 155 -1.87 -15.50 5.81
N PHE A 156 -2.42 -16.55 5.21
CA PHE A 156 -3.65 -17.17 5.66
C PHE A 156 -3.52 -17.77 7.06
N TYR A 157 -2.51 -18.60 7.33
CA TYR A 157 -2.29 -19.23 8.63
C TYR A 157 -1.89 -18.24 9.73
N THR A 158 -1.27 -17.12 9.35
CA THR A 158 -0.95 -16.02 10.28
C THR A 158 -2.10 -15.02 10.45
N ARG A 159 -3.34 -15.45 10.17
CA ARG A 159 -4.55 -14.63 10.34
C ARG A 159 -4.52 -13.33 9.53
N GLY A 160 -4.04 -13.42 8.31
CA GLY A 160 -4.01 -12.29 7.37
C GLY A 160 -2.86 -11.32 7.61
N MET A 161 -1.68 -11.82 7.94
CA MET A 161 -0.47 -11.00 8.01
C MET A 161 -0.25 -10.28 6.68
N SER A 162 0.07 -8.99 6.73
CA SER A 162 0.26 -8.21 5.52
C SER A 162 1.54 -8.58 4.80
N PHE A 163 1.59 -8.38 3.48
CA PHE A 163 2.78 -8.66 2.68
C PHE A 163 4.02 -7.93 3.22
N VAL A 164 3.87 -6.68 3.65
CA VAL A 164 4.99 -5.92 4.21
C VAL A 164 5.46 -6.49 5.55
N ASP A 165 4.53 -6.93 6.41
CA ASP A 165 4.89 -7.52 7.69
C ASP A 165 5.65 -8.84 7.47
N MET A 166 5.21 -9.69 6.52
CA MET A 166 5.92 -10.92 6.14
C MET A 166 7.34 -10.66 5.63
N CYS A 167 7.53 -9.59 4.84
CA CYS A 167 8.85 -9.24 4.29
C CYS A 167 9.88 -8.92 5.38
N TYR A 168 9.44 -8.32 6.47
CA TYR A 168 10.33 -7.87 7.55
C TYR A 168 10.34 -8.79 8.77
N LEU A 169 9.70 -9.97 8.69
CA LEU A 169 9.88 -10.98 9.74
C LEU A 169 11.33 -11.47 9.76
N ASN A 170 11.90 -11.51 10.96
CA ASN A 170 13.20 -12.08 11.22
C ASN A 170 13.11 -13.31 12.17
N LYS A 171 14.21 -13.99 12.39
CA LYS A 171 14.26 -15.19 13.25
C LYS A 171 13.93 -14.87 14.71
N GLU A 172 14.22 -13.68 15.19
CA GLU A 172 13.93 -13.24 16.58
C GLU A 172 12.42 -13.13 16.84
N ASN A 173 11.62 -13.02 15.76
CA ASN A 173 10.17 -13.06 15.88
C ASN A 173 9.62 -14.44 16.27
N LEU A 174 10.45 -15.52 16.15
CA LEU A 174 10.09 -16.85 16.62
C LEU A 174 10.43 -16.99 18.10
N GLN A 175 9.42 -17.14 18.95
CA GLN A 175 9.56 -17.29 20.39
C GLN A 175 8.80 -18.53 20.85
N GLY A 176 9.50 -19.65 20.92
CA GLY A 176 8.89 -20.96 21.20
C GLY A 176 7.84 -21.34 20.17
N ASN A 177 6.61 -21.55 20.60
CA ASN A 177 5.47 -21.87 19.73
C ASN A 177 4.69 -20.65 19.25
N TYR A 178 5.28 -19.45 19.32
CA TYR A 178 4.63 -18.24 18.94
C TYR A 178 5.48 -17.42 17.97
N LEU A 179 4.79 -16.77 17.01
CA LEU A 179 5.34 -15.73 16.15
C LEU A 179 4.90 -14.38 16.70
N ARG A 180 5.86 -13.59 17.19
CA ARG A 180 5.61 -12.25 17.74
C ARG A 180 6.22 -11.20 16.85
N TYR A 181 5.43 -10.21 16.45
CA TYR A 181 5.91 -9.14 15.58
C TYR A 181 5.13 -7.85 15.79
N LYS A 182 5.75 -6.74 15.40
CA LYS A 182 5.14 -5.41 15.42
C LYS A 182 4.72 -5.05 14.00
N ARG A 183 3.43 -4.70 13.82
CA ARG A 183 2.91 -4.33 12.50
C ARG A 183 3.60 -3.07 11.97
N GLN A 184 4.13 -3.13 10.77
CA GLN A 184 4.81 -2.02 10.11
C GLN A 184 3.92 -0.77 9.94
N LYS A 185 2.62 -0.96 9.68
CA LYS A 185 1.70 0.16 9.43
C LYS A 185 1.22 0.86 10.71
N THR A 186 1.01 0.14 11.80
CA THR A 186 0.32 0.66 13.00
C THR A 186 1.16 0.61 14.26
N GLY A 187 2.29 -0.09 14.24
CA GLY A 187 3.11 -0.33 15.42
C GLY A 187 2.48 -1.27 16.46
N GLN A 188 1.33 -1.87 16.15
CA GLN A 188 0.65 -2.81 17.06
C GLN A 188 1.45 -4.10 17.17
N GLU A 189 1.68 -4.56 18.39
CA GLU A 189 2.27 -5.88 18.65
C GLU A 189 1.22 -6.97 18.52
N LEU A 190 1.59 -8.03 17.81
CA LEU A 190 0.74 -9.18 17.56
C LEU A 190 1.49 -10.47 17.90
N GLN A 191 0.75 -11.42 18.44
CA GLN A 191 1.22 -12.76 18.74
C GLN A 191 0.33 -13.79 18.05
N ILE A 192 0.93 -14.73 17.33
CA ILE A 192 0.26 -15.76 16.58
C ILE A 192 0.84 -17.10 17.03
N ARG A 193 -0.01 -18.05 17.41
CA ARG A 193 0.41 -19.42 17.70
C ARG A 193 0.83 -20.11 16.41
N ILE A 194 1.95 -20.78 16.44
CA ILE A 194 2.49 -21.55 15.31
C ILE A 194 1.85 -22.93 15.33
N GLU A 195 0.84 -23.11 14.48
CA GLU A 195 0.21 -24.40 14.24
C GLU A 195 1.06 -25.23 13.25
N LYS A 196 0.74 -26.53 13.08
CA LYS A 196 1.51 -27.50 12.29
C LYS A 196 1.81 -26.99 10.87
N ASP A 197 0.80 -26.51 10.15
CA ASP A 197 0.94 -26.10 8.75
C ASP A 197 1.82 -24.84 8.60
N LEU A 198 1.71 -23.92 9.55
CA LEU A 198 2.56 -22.74 9.60
C LEU A 198 4.01 -23.12 9.92
N ARG A 199 4.22 -24.13 10.80
CA ARG A 199 5.56 -24.64 11.13
C ARG A 199 6.23 -25.21 9.89
N VAL A 200 5.54 -26.03 9.12
CA VAL A 200 6.06 -26.61 7.85
C VAL A 200 6.55 -25.52 6.89
N LEU A 201 5.80 -24.42 6.77
CA LEU A 201 6.22 -23.31 5.91
C LEU A 201 7.44 -22.57 6.46
N ILE A 202 7.50 -22.34 7.77
CA ILE A 202 8.65 -21.71 8.42
C ILE A 202 9.91 -22.56 8.19
N ASP A 203 9.83 -23.85 8.45
CA ASP A 203 10.98 -24.78 8.36
C ASP A 203 11.46 -24.94 6.91
N ARG A 204 10.54 -24.90 5.93
CA ARG A 204 10.87 -24.94 4.49
C ARG A 204 11.77 -23.80 4.05
N TYR A 205 11.59 -22.61 4.60
CA TYR A 205 12.31 -21.41 4.21
C TYR A 205 13.41 -21.01 5.20
N ALA A 206 13.59 -21.76 6.27
CA ALA A 206 14.67 -21.51 7.23
C ALA A 206 16.03 -21.55 6.53
N SER A 207 16.81 -20.49 6.64
CA SER A 207 18.14 -20.38 6.08
C SER A 207 19.12 -19.84 7.11
N PRO A 208 20.26 -20.48 7.38
CA PRO A 208 21.27 -19.95 8.29
C PRO A 208 21.91 -18.65 7.77
N LEU A 209 21.86 -18.41 6.45
CA LEU A 209 22.52 -17.30 5.76
C LEU A 209 21.68 -16.02 5.73
N SER A 210 20.47 -16.03 6.27
CA SER A 210 19.56 -14.85 6.27
C SER A 210 19.03 -14.60 7.67
N ASP A 211 18.95 -13.34 8.07
CA ASP A 211 18.27 -12.91 9.28
C ASP A 211 16.76 -12.94 9.13
N TYR A 212 16.28 -12.82 7.88
CA TYR A 212 14.85 -12.88 7.57
C TYR A 212 14.31 -14.30 7.67
N LEU A 213 13.09 -14.41 8.18
CA LEU A 213 12.37 -15.68 8.31
C LEU A 213 11.93 -16.26 6.96
N LEU A 214 11.61 -15.40 6.02
CA LEU A 214 11.11 -15.74 4.68
C LEU A 214 12.04 -15.17 3.61
N PRO A 215 12.25 -15.85 2.46
CA PRO A 215 13.21 -15.45 1.43
C PRO A 215 12.67 -14.33 0.53
N MET A 216 12.08 -13.30 1.13
CA MET A 216 11.46 -12.18 0.42
C MET A 216 12.42 -11.01 0.24
N LEU A 217 13.29 -10.77 1.21
CA LEU A 217 14.31 -9.73 1.19
C LEU A 217 15.67 -10.31 1.57
N ARG A 218 16.72 -9.58 1.19
CA ARG A 218 18.11 -9.83 1.58
C ARG A 218 18.61 -8.65 2.39
N ASN A 219 19.65 -8.85 3.17
CA ASN A 219 20.33 -7.77 3.88
C ASN A 219 20.81 -6.71 2.88
N GLY A 220 20.48 -5.44 3.14
CA GLY A 220 20.79 -4.33 2.23
C GLY A 220 19.74 -4.02 1.17
N ASP A 221 18.68 -4.83 1.01
CA ASP A 221 17.59 -4.54 0.10
C ASP A 221 16.88 -3.23 0.48
N ARG A 222 16.57 -2.42 -0.56
CA ARG A 222 15.89 -1.13 -0.42
C ARG A 222 14.39 -1.28 -0.65
N TYR A 223 13.65 -0.21 -0.37
CA TYR A 223 12.20 -0.15 -0.62
C TYR A 223 11.81 -0.52 -2.07
N GLN A 224 12.66 -0.18 -3.06
CA GLN A 224 12.41 -0.52 -4.46
C GLN A 224 12.47 -2.04 -4.71
N ASP A 225 13.37 -2.75 -4.02
CA ASP A 225 13.50 -4.21 -4.12
C ASP A 225 12.28 -4.90 -3.50
N TYR A 226 11.84 -4.44 -2.33
CA TYR A 226 10.56 -4.81 -1.75
C TYR A 226 9.40 -4.63 -2.74
N ARG A 227 9.28 -3.45 -3.39
CA ARG A 227 8.21 -3.16 -4.36
C ARG A 227 8.29 -4.03 -5.60
N ARG A 228 9.50 -4.32 -6.09
CA ARG A 228 9.72 -5.24 -7.23
C ARG A 228 9.28 -6.64 -6.87
N ARG A 229 9.70 -7.15 -5.71
CA ARG A 229 9.33 -8.47 -5.21
C ARG A 229 7.82 -8.58 -5.00
N GLN A 230 7.21 -7.59 -4.39
CA GLN A 230 5.76 -7.54 -4.19
C GLN A 230 4.99 -7.63 -5.51
N ARG A 231 5.39 -6.86 -6.53
CA ARG A 231 4.73 -6.90 -7.86
C ARG A 231 4.88 -8.27 -8.51
N ARG A 232 6.08 -8.85 -8.47
CA ARG A 232 6.35 -10.17 -9.06
C ARG A 232 5.51 -11.27 -8.39
N LEU A 233 5.53 -11.33 -7.07
CA LEU A 233 4.78 -12.36 -6.33
C LEU A 233 3.26 -12.18 -6.43
N ASN A 234 2.77 -10.93 -6.48
CA ASN A 234 1.34 -10.68 -6.75
C ASN A 234 0.92 -11.10 -8.16
N LYS A 235 1.81 -10.99 -9.16
CA LYS A 235 1.54 -11.50 -10.50
C LYS A 235 1.43 -13.03 -10.48
N LEU A 236 2.40 -13.71 -9.87
CA LEU A 236 2.43 -15.18 -9.78
C LEU A 236 1.26 -15.75 -9.00
N ILE A 237 0.87 -15.15 -7.87
CA ILE A 237 -0.30 -15.64 -7.12
C ILE A 237 -1.61 -15.44 -7.90
N ARG A 238 -1.71 -14.42 -8.74
CA ARG A 238 -2.85 -14.24 -9.65
C ARG A 238 -2.87 -15.32 -10.71
N GLU A 239 -1.73 -15.59 -11.37
CA GLU A 239 -1.58 -16.68 -12.34
C GLU A 239 -1.93 -18.04 -11.74
N LEU A 240 -1.59 -18.27 -10.47
CA LEU A 240 -2.02 -19.48 -9.76
C LEU A 240 -3.55 -19.53 -9.59
N GLY A 241 -4.18 -18.43 -9.24
CA GLY A 241 -5.64 -18.34 -9.15
C GLY A 241 -6.32 -18.65 -10.48
N ASP A 242 -5.78 -18.13 -11.59
CA ASP A 242 -6.28 -18.38 -12.93
C ASP A 242 -6.13 -19.87 -13.33
N ARG A 243 -4.98 -20.51 -13.02
CA ARG A 243 -4.76 -21.95 -13.25
C ARG A 243 -5.73 -22.84 -12.47
N LEU A 244 -6.07 -22.43 -11.25
CA LEU A 244 -7.04 -23.12 -10.39
C LEU A 244 -8.49 -22.76 -10.74
N GLN A 245 -8.72 -21.96 -11.76
CA GLN A 245 -10.03 -21.49 -12.23
C GLN A 245 -10.87 -20.89 -11.11
N LEU A 246 -10.21 -20.12 -10.21
CA LEU A 246 -10.92 -19.46 -9.14
C LEU A 246 -11.81 -18.34 -9.71
N ASP A 247 -13.02 -18.21 -9.19
CA ASP A 247 -14.01 -17.20 -9.60
C ASP A 247 -13.63 -15.75 -9.21
N MET A 248 -12.45 -15.58 -8.61
CA MET A 248 -11.93 -14.29 -8.18
C MET A 248 -10.41 -14.21 -8.38
N PRO A 249 -9.85 -13.03 -8.68
CA PRO A 249 -8.41 -12.85 -8.74
C PRO A 249 -7.77 -13.12 -7.38
N LEU A 250 -6.84 -14.08 -7.32
CA LEU A 250 -6.10 -14.38 -6.10
C LEU A 250 -5.06 -13.27 -5.85
N THR A 251 -5.01 -12.74 -4.64
CA THR A 251 -4.05 -11.72 -4.19
C THR A 251 -3.73 -11.94 -2.72
N PHE A 252 -2.58 -11.46 -2.24
CA PHE A 252 -2.26 -11.51 -0.81
C PHE A 252 -3.28 -10.80 0.09
N TYR A 253 -4.05 -9.87 -0.48
CA TYR A 253 -5.13 -9.19 0.25
C TYR A 253 -6.33 -10.11 0.51
N VAL A 254 -6.59 -11.07 -0.37
CA VAL A 254 -7.68 -12.07 -0.22
C VAL A 254 -7.45 -12.97 1.00
N ALA A 255 -6.19 -13.39 1.25
CA ALA A 255 -5.85 -14.17 2.43
C ALA A 255 -6.23 -13.46 3.75
N ARG A 256 -6.19 -12.12 3.75
CA ARG A 256 -6.49 -11.29 4.92
C ARG A 256 -7.99 -11.14 5.20
N HIS A 257 -8.83 -11.06 4.17
CA HIS A 257 -10.27 -10.76 4.35
C HIS A 257 -11.04 -11.80 5.14
N LYS A 258 -10.66 -13.08 5.07
CA LYS A 258 -11.36 -14.14 5.81
C LYS A 258 -11.29 -13.94 7.32
N TRP A 259 -10.18 -13.42 7.84
CA TRP A 259 -9.98 -13.23 9.27
C TRP A 259 -10.64 -11.97 9.82
N GLU A 260 -10.83 -10.94 9.03
CA GLU A 260 -11.61 -9.76 9.42
C GLU A 260 -13.10 -10.11 9.59
N TYR A 261 -13.60 -11.07 8.80
CA TYR A 261 -14.99 -11.53 8.89
C TYR A 261 -15.27 -12.34 10.16
N HIS A 262 -14.34 -13.18 10.60
CA HIS A 262 -14.49 -13.97 11.84
C HIS A 262 -14.37 -13.13 13.12
N LYS A 263 -13.59 -12.05 13.11
CA LYS A 263 -13.53 -11.14 14.26
C LYS A 263 -14.87 -10.47 14.57
N ASN A 264 -15.64 -10.15 13.55
CA ASN A 264 -16.96 -9.53 13.72
C ASN A 264 -18.06 -10.54 14.07
N SER A 265 -17.81 -11.85 13.89
CA SER A 265 -18.76 -12.92 14.23
C SER A 265 -18.53 -13.51 15.63
N THR A 266 -17.42 -13.21 16.29
CA THR A 266 -17.04 -13.78 17.61
C THR A 266 -17.12 -12.74 18.74
N ILE A 267 -17.62 -11.53 18.49
CA ILE A 267 -17.95 -10.55 19.52
C ILE A 267 -19.46 -10.60 19.76
N ASN A 268 -19.94 -11.75 20.21
CA ASN A 268 -21.19 -11.95 20.94
C ASN A 268 -21.00 -13.16 21.83
N ILE A 269 -20.28 -13.01 22.91
CA ILE A 269 -20.47 -13.69 24.21
C ILE A 269 -19.90 -12.75 25.27
#